data_ff346c8e6cb69d243604cc0b474b259b
#
_entry.id   ff346c8e6cb69d243604cc0b474b259b
#
_cell.length_a   1.000
_cell.length_b   1.000
_cell.length_c   1.000
_cell.angle_alpha   90.00
_cell.angle_beta   90.00
_cell.angle_gamma   90.00
#
_symmetry.space_group_name_H-M   'P 1'
#
loop_
_entity.id
_entity.type
_entity.pdbx_description
1 polymer ?
#
loop_
_entity_poly.entity_id
_entity_poly.type
_entity_poly.pdbx_seq_one_letter_code
_entity_poly.pdbx_strand_id
1 'polypeptide(L)'
;MQFELIQNTDTESTAVYKIARVVYNETGAKSLPLVEAFTSMIKNIARSRGISPVDVVGDKQIFMARDNNDVCAASREFQMCVRTVRRAMRGNLPDSVFGATRFHWACDMPDWAVARGYIADVDGMLFYL
;
A
#
# COMPACT_ATOMS: atom_id res chain seq x y z
N MET A 1 -19.68 23.60 12.37
CA MET A 1 -19.93 22.98 11.06
C MET A 1 -18.66 22.80 10.26
N GLN A 2 -17.96 23.89 10.02
CA GLN A 2 -16.69 23.79 9.29
C GLN A 2 -15.65 22.98 10.04
N PHE A 3 -15.69 22.97 11.36
CA PHE A 3 -14.77 22.19 12.17
C PHE A 3 -14.92 20.69 11.95
N GLU A 4 -16.15 20.22 11.83
CA GLU A 4 -16.37 18.80 11.58
C GLU A 4 -15.85 18.38 10.22
N LEU A 5 -16.07 19.19 9.19
CA LEU A 5 -15.56 18.92 7.86
C LEU A 5 -14.02 18.90 7.84
N ILE A 6 -13.42 19.87 8.54
CA ILE A 6 -11.95 19.95 8.63
C ILE A 6 -11.40 18.72 9.36
N GLN A 7 -12.05 18.33 10.46
CA GLN A 7 -11.61 17.15 11.21
C GLN A 7 -11.72 15.87 10.38
N ASN A 8 -12.82 15.70 9.66
CA ASN A 8 -13.00 14.53 8.79
C ASN A 8 -11.97 14.51 7.69
N THR A 9 -11.69 15.66 7.09
CA THR A 9 -10.68 15.80 6.05
C THR A 9 -9.30 15.50 6.61
N ASP A 10 -8.98 16.03 7.80
CA ASP A 10 -7.70 15.80 8.44
C ASP A 10 -7.52 14.33 8.78
N THR A 11 -8.58 13.67 9.27
CA THR A 11 -8.52 12.25 9.59
C THR A 11 -8.27 11.41 8.34
N GLU A 12 -9.00 11.69 7.27
CA GLU A 12 -8.78 11.00 5.99
C GLU A 12 -7.38 11.25 5.48
N SER A 13 -6.94 12.51 5.49
CA SER A 13 -5.60 12.85 5.02
C SER A 13 -4.52 12.20 5.86
N THR A 14 -4.68 12.13 7.18
CA THR A 14 -3.73 11.48 8.05
C THR A 14 -3.61 9.99 7.71
N ALA A 15 -4.73 9.31 7.54
CA ALA A 15 -4.75 7.90 7.17
C ALA A 15 -4.12 7.67 5.80
N VAL A 16 -4.50 8.48 4.81
CA VAL A 16 -3.96 8.39 3.46
C VAL A 16 -2.44 8.58 3.47
N TYR A 17 -1.95 9.57 4.19
CA TYR A 17 -0.51 9.85 4.21
C TYR A 17 0.27 8.75 4.92
N LYS A 18 -0.27 8.18 5.99
CA LYS A 18 0.39 7.04 6.66
C LYS A 18 0.54 5.85 5.71
N ILE A 19 -0.54 5.51 5.01
CA ILE A 19 -0.50 4.41 4.07
C ILE A 19 0.43 4.74 2.91
N ALA A 20 0.35 5.96 2.38
CA ALA A 20 1.17 6.38 1.25
C ALA A 20 2.68 6.33 1.57
N ARG A 21 3.07 6.67 2.80
CA ARG A 21 4.48 6.58 3.19
C ARG A 21 4.99 5.15 3.16
N VAL A 22 4.19 4.20 3.63
CA VAL A 22 4.58 2.78 3.57
C VAL A 22 4.64 2.30 2.13
N VAL A 23 3.64 2.65 1.31
CA VAL A 23 3.64 2.31 -0.12
C VAL A 23 4.88 2.87 -0.80
N TYR A 24 5.20 4.13 -0.55
CA TYR A 24 6.38 4.76 -1.11
C TYR A 24 7.67 4.05 -0.69
N ASN A 25 7.79 3.74 0.59
CA ASN A 25 8.99 3.10 1.11
C ASN A 25 9.17 1.68 0.57
N GLU A 26 8.08 0.94 0.42
CA GLU A 26 8.16 -0.44 -0.06
C GLU A 26 8.35 -0.54 -1.58
N THR A 27 7.70 0.34 -2.34
CA THR A 27 7.72 0.24 -3.80
C THR A 27 8.77 1.15 -4.45
N GLY A 28 9.25 2.16 -3.73
CA GLY A 28 10.09 3.20 -4.30
C GLY A 28 9.35 4.06 -5.32
N ALA A 29 8.04 3.90 -5.44
CA ALA A 29 7.21 4.61 -6.40
C ALA A 29 7.76 4.49 -7.84
N LYS A 30 8.28 3.31 -8.18
CA LYS A 30 8.92 3.08 -9.48
C LYS A 30 7.97 3.29 -10.65
N SER A 31 6.71 2.92 -10.49
CA SER A 31 5.70 3.06 -11.54
C SER A 31 4.32 3.11 -10.92
N LEU A 32 3.37 3.68 -11.65
CA LEU A 32 1.99 3.69 -11.21
C LEU A 32 1.40 2.27 -11.06
N PRO A 33 1.60 1.35 -12.01
CA PRO A 33 1.10 -0.02 -11.83
C PRO A 33 1.62 -0.69 -10.57
N LEU A 34 2.87 -0.46 -10.19
CA LEU A 34 3.42 -1.04 -8.98
C LEU A 34 2.78 -0.44 -7.73
N VAL A 35 2.61 0.88 -7.71
CA VAL A 35 1.96 1.57 -6.59
C VAL A 35 0.51 1.10 -6.46
N GLU A 36 -0.20 0.96 -7.56
CA GLU A 36 -1.58 0.44 -7.56
C GLU A 36 -1.64 -0.99 -7.06
N ALA A 37 -0.72 -1.83 -7.52
CA ALA A 37 -0.67 -3.24 -7.12
C ALA A 37 -0.43 -3.39 -5.62
N PHE A 38 0.53 -2.66 -5.09
CA PHE A 38 0.86 -2.72 -3.67
C PHE A 38 -0.30 -2.22 -2.82
N THR A 39 -0.94 -1.13 -3.25
CA THR A 39 -2.10 -0.56 -2.55
C THR A 39 -3.28 -1.54 -2.57
N SER A 40 -3.51 -2.21 -3.70
CA SER A 40 -4.54 -3.25 -3.80
C SER A 40 -4.27 -4.38 -2.81
N MET A 41 -3.02 -4.81 -2.67
CA MET A 41 -2.66 -5.85 -1.71
C MET A 41 -2.96 -5.40 -0.28
N ILE A 42 -2.66 -4.17 0.08
CA ILE A 42 -2.98 -3.65 1.42
C ILE A 42 -4.48 -3.76 1.69
N LYS A 43 -5.31 -3.39 0.71
CA LYS A 43 -6.76 -3.53 0.86
C LYS A 43 -7.19 -4.99 1.01
N ASN A 44 -6.55 -5.89 0.28
CA ASN A 44 -6.85 -7.31 0.38
C ASN A 44 -6.52 -7.85 1.77
N ILE A 45 -5.38 -7.45 2.33
CA ILE A 45 -5.00 -7.85 3.68
C ILE A 45 -6.00 -7.31 4.70
N ALA A 46 -6.38 -6.04 4.55
CA ALA A 46 -7.35 -5.40 5.45
C ALA A 46 -8.66 -6.17 5.45
N ARG A 47 -9.15 -6.51 4.27
CA ARG A 47 -10.41 -7.27 4.14
C ARG A 47 -10.27 -8.66 4.75
N SER A 48 -9.18 -9.34 4.47
CA SER A 48 -8.93 -10.69 4.97
C SER A 48 -8.86 -10.74 6.49
N ARG A 49 -8.30 -9.72 7.11
CA ARG A 49 -8.13 -9.66 8.56
C ARG A 49 -9.24 -8.92 9.30
N GLY A 50 -10.13 -8.25 8.56
CA GLY A 50 -11.19 -7.47 9.17
C GLY A 50 -10.70 -6.24 9.92
N ILE A 51 -9.62 -5.62 9.45
CA ILE A 51 -9.04 -4.42 10.04
C ILE A 51 -8.93 -3.32 9.00
N SER A 52 -8.65 -2.11 9.43
CA SER A 52 -8.51 -0.98 8.50
C SER A 52 -7.16 -1.03 7.77
N PRO A 53 -7.05 -0.43 6.56
CA PRO A 53 -5.77 -0.34 5.89
C PRO A 53 -4.68 0.36 6.70
N VAL A 54 -5.05 1.34 7.52
CA VAL A 54 -4.09 2.01 8.42
C VAL A 54 -3.50 1.02 9.42
N ASP A 55 -4.32 0.12 9.95
CA ASP A 55 -3.85 -0.90 10.88
C ASP A 55 -2.95 -1.92 10.19
N VAL A 56 -3.23 -2.23 8.92
CA VAL A 56 -2.38 -3.12 8.14
C VAL A 56 -0.97 -2.54 8.02
N VAL A 57 -0.85 -1.28 7.63
CA VAL A 57 0.47 -0.68 7.41
C VAL A 57 1.20 -0.41 8.73
N GLY A 58 0.47 -0.34 9.84
CA GLY A 58 1.07 -0.19 11.15
C GLY A 58 1.60 -1.48 11.76
N ASP A 59 1.29 -2.62 11.14
CA ASP A 59 1.71 -3.92 11.67
C ASP A 59 3.13 -4.24 11.20
N LYS A 60 4.06 -4.22 12.14
CA LYS A 60 5.47 -4.46 11.85
C LYS A 60 5.77 -5.90 11.44
N GLN A 61 4.85 -6.83 11.70
CA GLN A 61 4.99 -8.21 11.24
C GLN A 61 4.66 -8.36 9.77
N ILE A 62 3.87 -7.42 9.23
CA ILE A 62 3.49 -7.45 7.82
C ILE A 62 4.50 -6.68 6.97
N PHE A 63 4.87 -5.48 7.40
CA PHE A 63 5.77 -4.60 6.65
C PHE A 63 7.00 -4.26 7.46
N MET A 64 8.16 -4.49 6.86
CA MET A 64 9.44 -4.13 7.45
C MET A 64 9.74 -2.65 7.27
N ALA A 65 9.23 -2.05 6.21
CA ALA A 65 9.43 -0.63 5.96
C ALA A 65 8.69 0.18 7.00
N ARG A 66 9.39 1.11 7.59
CA ARG A 66 8.83 1.95 8.64
C ARG A 66 8.29 3.23 8.06
N ASP A 67 7.38 3.84 8.80
CA ASP A 67 6.95 5.19 8.54
C ASP A 67 8.18 6.10 8.59
N ASN A 68 8.54 6.63 7.44
CA ASN A 68 9.75 7.43 7.30
C ASN A 68 9.36 8.88 7.08
N ASN A 69 9.75 9.75 8.02
CA ASN A 69 9.44 11.17 7.95
C ASN A 69 10.29 11.92 6.94
N ASP A 70 11.28 11.25 6.32
CA ASP A 70 12.16 11.89 5.34
C ASP A 70 11.54 11.97 3.95
N VAL A 71 10.34 11.45 3.77
CA VAL A 71 9.65 11.51 2.48
C VAL A 71 9.29 12.97 2.17
N CYS A 72 9.70 13.44 1.00
CA CYS A 72 9.33 14.78 0.56
C CYS A 72 7.88 14.77 0.08
N ALA A 73 6.99 15.41 0.85
CA ALA A 73 5.56 15.43 0.55
C ALA A 73 5.25 16.15 -0.77
N ALA A 74 6.15 17.03 -1.24
CA ALA A 74 5.97 17.75 -2.49
C ALA A 74 6.47 16.97 -3.70
N SER A 75 7.11 15.82 -3.52
CA SER A 75 7.64 15.06 -4.64
C SER A 75 6.51 14.49 -5.48
N ARG A 76 6.76 14.39 -6.78
CA ARG A 76 5.78 13.85 -7.72
C ARG A 76 5.50 12.37 -7.42
N GLU A 77 6.53 11.63 -7.07
CA GLU A 77 6.45 10.21 -6.75
C GLU A 77 5.61 9.97 -5.51
N PHE A 78 5.82 10.76 -4.47
CA PHE A 78 5.01 10.61 -3.26
C PHE A 78 3.56 11.01 -3.50
N GLN A 79 3.33 12.07 -4.27
CA GLN A 79 1.96 12.50 -4.60
C GLN A 79 1.23 11.45 -5.44
N MET A 80 1.95 10.71 -6.26
CA MET A 80 1.35 9.57 -6.98
C MET A 80 0.87 8.52 -5.98
N CYS A 81 1.66 8.22 -4.96
CA CYS A 81 1.24 7.29 -3.91
C CYS A 81 0.01 7.82 -3.15
N VAL A 82 0.02 9.09 -2.79
CA VAL A 82 -1.11 9.71 -2.08
C VAL A 82 -2.40 9.59 -2.90
N ARG A 83 -2.33 9.94 -4.18
CA ARG A 83 -3.52 9.88 -5.05
C ARG A 83 -4.03 8.45 -5.20
N THR A 84 -3.12 7.50 -5.36
CA THR A 84 -3.50 6.09 -5.51
C THR A 84 -4.16 5.55 -4.24
N VAL A 85 -3.57 5.84 -3.09
CA VAL A 85 -4.13 5.41 -1.80
C VAL A 85 -5.51 6.03 -1.59
N ARG A 86 -5.66 7.32 -1.92
CA ARG A 86 -6.96 7.99 -1.77
C ARG A 86 -8.02 7.35 -2.65
N ARG A 87 -7.68 7.01 -3.89
CA ARG A 87 -8.59 6.28 -4.78
C ARG A 87 -9.00 4.95 -4.18
N ALA A 88 -8.04 4.23 -3.62
CA ALA A 88 -8.31 2.93 -3.01
C ALA A 88 -9.24 3.05 -1.83
N MET A 89 -9.01 4.02 -0.95
CA MET A 89 -9.85 4.21 0.22
C MET A 89 -11.27 4.64 -0.12
N ARG A 90 -11.45 5.25 -1.27
CA ARG A 90 -12.77 5.63 -1.77
C ARG A 90 -13.45 4.54 -2.60
N GLY A 91 -12.82 3.37 -2.72
CA GLY A 91 -13.37 2.25 -3.46
C GLY A 91 -13.24 2.37 -4.97
N ASN A 92 -12.36 3.24 -5.46
CA ASN A 92 -12.22 3.51 -6.90
C ASN A 92 -10.96 2.90 -7.51
N LEU A 93 -10.30 2.00 -6.81
CA LEU A 93 -9.11 1.33 -7.32
C LEU A 93 -9.43 -0.16 -7.52
N PRO A 94 -9.49 -0.64 -8.77
CA PRO A 94 -9.69 -2.07 -9.03
C PRO A 94 -8.51 -2.88 -8.48
N ASP A 95 -8.79 -4.08 -8.02
CA ASP A 95 -7.76 -5.00 -7.54
C ASP A 95 -6.96 -5.54 -8.73
N SER A 96 -5.73 -5.11 -8.85
CA SER A 96 -4.84 -5.54 -9.95
C SER A 96 -3.99 -6.75 -9.59
N VAL A 97 -4.11 -7.28 -8.36
CA VAL A 97 -3.32 -8.43 -7.91
C VAL A 97 -4.18 -9.61 -7.51
N PHE A 98 -5.46 -9.60 -7.90
CA PHE A 98 -6.36 -10.76 -7.81
C PHE A 98 -6.45 -11.38 -6.42
N GLY A 99 -6.59 -10.54 -5.40
CA GLY A 99 -6.74 -11.00 -4.03
C GLY A 99 -5.45 -11.27 -3.29
N ALA A 100 -4.30 -10.97 -3.88
CA ALA A 100 -3.00 -11.24 -3.25
C ALA A 100 -2.87 -10.54 -1.91
N THR A 101 -2.22 -11.23 -0.97
CA THR A 101 -1.97 -10.72 0.38
C THR A 101 -0.51 -10.82 0.80
N ARG A 102 0.36 -11.28 -0.08
CA ARG A 102 1.79 -11.42 0.20
C ARG A 102 2.61 -10.94 -0.98
N PHE A 103 3.81 -10.50 -0.70
CA PHE A 103 4.70 -10.02 -1.74
C PHE A 103 6.16 -10.24 -1.36
N HIS A 104 7.03 -10.23 -2.36
CA HIS A 104 8.47 -10.04 -2.18
C HIS A 104 9.04 -9.51 -3.49
N TRP A 105 10.23 -8.90 -3.42
CA TRP A 105 10.97 -8.54 -4.62
C TRP A 105 11.56 -9.80 -5.25
N ALA A 106 11.62 -9.82 -6.57
CA ALA A 106 12.13 -10.99 -7.31
C ALA A 106 13.57 -11.34 -6.94
N CYS A 107 14.35 -10.35 -6.51
CA CYS A 107 15.74 -10.58 -6.09
C CYS A 107 15.85 -11.24 -4.71
N ASP A 108 14.78 -11.28 -3.94
CA ASP A 108 14.73 -11.93 -2.63
C ASP A 108 13.77 -13.12 -2.70
N MET A 109 14.20 -14.27 -2.17
CA MET A 109 13.34 -15.46 -2.18
C MET A 109 13.11 -15.90 -0.74
N PRO A 110 12.04 -15.42 -0.08
CA PRO A 110 11.73 -15.87 1.27
C PRO A 110 11.28 -17.34 1.27
N ASP A 111 11.49 -18.00 2.40
CA ASP A 111 11.18 -19.42 2.52
C ASP A 111 9.73 -19.75 2.19
N TRP A 112 8.79 -18.87 2.60
CA TRP A 112 7.37 -19.12 2.36
C TRP A 112 7.00 -19.09 0.87
N ALA A 113 7.84 -18.50 0.01
CA ALA A 113 7.57 -18.36 -1.41
C ALA A 113 8.10 -19.54 -2.24
N VAL A 114 9.01 -20.34 -1.70
CA VAL A 114 9.74 -21.37 -2.47
C VAL A 114 8.79 -22.37 -3.14
N ALA A 115 7.73 -22.77 -2.46
CA ALA A 115 6.80 -23.76 -2.97
C ALA A 115 5.50 -23.14 -3.50
N ARG A 116 5.43 -21.81 -3.66
CA ARG A 116 4.21 -21.10 -4.08
C ARG A 116 4.38 -20.51 -5.46
N GLY A 117 3.28 -20.48 -6.22
CA GLY A 117 3.23 -19.74 -7.46
C GLY A 117 2.75 -18.32 -7.22
N TYR A 118 3.44 -17.35 -7.79
CA TYR A 118 2.95 -15.98 -7.75
C TYR A 118 1.79 -15.80 -8.73
N ILE A 119 0.89 -14.86 -8.42
CA ILE A 119 -0.27 -14.58 -9.26
C ILE A 119 -0.14 -13.25 -10.01
N ALA A 120 0.82 -12.43 -9.65
CA ALA A 120 1.10 -11.18 -10.36
C ALA A 120 2.57 -10.84 -10.22
N ASP A 121 3.14 -10.32 -11.30
CA ASP A 121 4.51 -9.79 -11.34
C ASP A 121 4.41 -8.37 -11.87
N VAL A 122 4.71 -7.40 -11.02
CA VAL A 122 4.64 -5.99 -11.38
C VAL A 122 5.99 -5.36 -11.08
N ASP A 123 6.72 -5.03 -12.13
CA ASP A 123 8.03 -4.38 -12.05
C ASP A 123 9.00 -5.05 -11.08
N GLY A 124 9.00 -6.39 -11.05
CA GLY A 124 9.91 -7.16 -10.23
C GLY A 124 9.41 -7.45 -8.82
N MET A 125 8.23 -6.99 -8.47
CA MET A 125 7.57 -7.38 -7.23
C MET A 125 6.59 -8.50 -7.52
N LEU A 126 6.71 -9.61 -6.81
CA LEU A 126 5.88 -10.79 -6.99
C LEU A 126 4.82 -10.84 -5.90
N PHE A 127 3.57 -11.10 -6.31
CA PHE A 127 2.43 -11.10 -5.40
C PHE A 127 1.81 -12.50 -5.32
N TYR A 128 1.40 -12.89 -4.12
CA TYR A 128 0.86 -14.21 -3.82
C TYR A 128 -0.43 -14.12 -3.01
N LEU A 129 -1.24 -15.14 -3.12
CA LEU A 129 -2.45 -15.27 -2.29
C LEU A 129 -2.13 -15.47 -0.80
#